data_7e05a4bce1997ecccb2af2d4ab636b63
#
_entry.id   7e05a4bce1997ecccb2af2d4ab636b63
#
_cell.length_a   1.000
_cell.length_b   1.000
_cell.length_c   1.000
_cell.angle_alpha   90.00
_cell.angle_beta   90.00
_cell.angle_gamma   90.00
#
_symmetry.space_group_name_H-M   'P 1'
#
loop_
_entity.id
_entity.type
_entity.pdbx_description
1 polymer ?
#
loop_
_entity_poly.entity_id
_entity_poly.type
_entity_poly.pdbx_seq_one_letter_code
_entity_poly.pdbx_strand_id
1 'polypeptide(L)'
;MYAMGIPCFTAGTLIDAPTGPVRAEELSPGDYVTTLGAGVQRVLWVGASFSTTARKQLPEALMPVRLNSDAFGSDEAPVVSPQHCILMKHRSSGRPLHLRAKHLAQMTDFASFACEMTQVTYVHILLKTHDNLMSNGIPSETFYPGPMAVSTLRPADWLCLYKCLPQLILYRVEQAYEPRILPVLARREVRSLSDGGELVPWRDADETPDLLNNDRLARALWQVGSSQERIYPPASDNSSGMLSSGLSLS
;
A
#
# COMPACT_ATOMS: atom_id res chain seq x y z
N MET A 1 -6.29 17.13 -11.70
CA MET A 1 -5.91 16.91 -10.29
C MET A 1 -5.14 15.60 -10.27
N TYR A 2 -3.89 15.62 -9.86
CA TYR A 2 -2.99 14.46 -10.00
C TYR A 2 -3.18 13.51 -8.83
N ALA A 3 -3.16 12.19 -9.11
CA ALA A 3 -3.22 11.12 -8.11
C ALA A 3 -1.92 11.09 -7.27
N MET A 4 -1.68 12.14 -6.48
CA MET A 4 -0.53 12.22 -5.60
C MET A 4 -0.77 11.34 -4.37
N GLY A 5 0.00 10.26 -4.24
CA GLY A 5 0.07 9.52 -2.99
C GLY A 5 -0.75 8.24 -2.89
N ILE A 6 -1.25 7.68 -3.98
CA ILE A 6 -2.02 6.42 -3.98
C ILE A 6 -1.12 5.25 -4.36
N PRO A 7 -1.18 4.10 -3.64
CA PRO A 7 -0.59 2.84 -4.08
C PRO A 7 -1.26 2.36 -5.37
N CYS A 8 -0.47 2.11 -6.42
CA CYS A 8 -1.01 1.70 -7.72
C CYS A 8 -0.04 0.79 -8.45
N PHE A 9 -0.59 -0.18 -9.17
CA PHE A 9 0.10 -0.85 -10.27
C PHE A 9 0.12 0.04 -11.50
N THR A 10 0.98 -0.25 -12.47
CA THR A 10 0.83 0.32 -13.82
C THR A 10 0.06 -0.64 -14.70
N ALA A 11 -0.60 -0.11 -15.72
CA ALA A 11 -1.17 -0.94 -16.79
C ALA A 11 -0.08 -1.83 -17.42
N GLY A 12 -0.44 -3.05 -17.74
CA GLY A 12 0.47 -4.10 -18.20
C GLY A 12 1.04 -4.99 -17.09
N THR A 13 0.93 -4.59 -15.80
CA THR A 13 1.34 -5.44 -14.69
C THR A 13 0.47 -6.71 -14.65
N LEU A 14 1.11 -7.88 -14.62
CA LEU A 14 0.43 -9.17 -14.48
C LEU A 14 0.15 -9.46 -13.00
N ILE A 15 -1.10 -9.70 -12.68
CA ILE A 15 -1.58 -10.05 -11.33
C ILE A 15 -1.97 -11.52 -11.33
N ASP A 16 -1.47 -12.27 -10.36
CA ASP A 16 -1.79 -13.70 -10.25
C ASP A 16 -3.27 -13.91 -9.90
N ALA A 17 -3.90 -14.79 -10.68
CA ALA A 17 -5.28 -15.21 -10.48
C ALA A 17 -5.38 -16.73 -10.57
N PRO A 18 -6.46 -17.36 -10.03
CA PRO A 18 -6.63 -18.81 -10.05
C PRO A 18 -6.64 -19.43 -11.45
N THR A 19 -6.97 -18.64 -12.46
CA THR A 19 -7.04 -19.07 -13.87
C THR A 19 -5.78 -18.73 -14.67
N GLY A 20 -4.75 -18.20 -14.03
CA GLY A 20 -3.52 -17.70 -14.62
C GLY A 20 -3.40 -16.17 -14.51
N PRO A 21 -2.22 -15.58 -14.76
CA PRO A 21 -1.98 -14.16 -14.63
C PRO A 21 -2.89 -13.31 -15.53
N VAL A 22 -3.41 -12.21 -14.99
CA VAL A 22 -4.30 -11.25 -15.67
C VAL A 22 -3.68 -9.86 -15.59
N ARG A 23 -3.78 -9.05 -16.64
CA ARG A 23 -3.31 -7.67 -16.61
C ARG A 23 -4.13 -6.85 -15.62
N ALA A 24 -3.47 -6.01 -14.84
CA ALA A 24 -4.13 -5.21 -13.80
C ALA A 24 -5.31 -4.37 -14.33
N GLU A 25 -5.17 -3.79 -15.52
CA GLU A 25 -6.21 -3.00 -16.19
C GLU A 25 -7.38 -3.82 -16.77
N GLU A 26 -7.22 -5.13 -16.92
CA GLU A 26 -8.25 -6.06 -17.40
C GLU A 26 -9.12 -6.60 -16.26
N LEU A 27 -8.66 -6.47 -15.02
CA LEU A 27 -9.43 -6.88 -13.85
C LEU A 27 -10.70 -6.04 -13.68
N SER A 28 -11.75 -6.69 -13.25
CA SER A 28 -13.07 -6.11 -13.01
C SER A 28 -13.60 -6.48 -11.63
N PRO A 29 -14.50 -5.66 -11.04
CA PRO A 29 -15.19 -6.06 -9.82
C PRO A 29 -15.91 -7.39 -10.01
N GLY A 30 -15.63 -8.34 -9.14
CA GLY A 30 -16.16 -9.71 -9.22
C GLY A 30 -15.14 -10.76 -9.61
N ASP A 31 -14.05 -10.37 -10.25
CA ASP A 31 -12.94 -11.29 -10.56
C ASP A 31 -12.26 -11.78 -9.28
N TYR A 32 -11.47 -12.85 -9.42
CA TYR A 32 -10.71 -13.44 -8.32
C TYR A 32 -9.22 -13.33 -8.59
N VAL A 33 -8.46 -12.98 -7.55
CA VAL A 33 -7.00 -12.87 -7.57
C VAL A 33 -6.41 -13.69 -6.43
N THR A 34 -5.16 -14.11 -6.58
CA THR A 34 -4.43 -14.86 -5.54
C THR A 34 -3.63 -13.88 -4.68
N THR A 35 -3.78 -14.01 -3.36
CA THR A 35 -3.07 -13.19 -2.38
C THR A 35 -2.21 -14.06 -1.46
N LEU A 36 -1.18 -13.47 -0.85
CA LEU A 36 -0.27 -14.19 0.05
C LEU A 36 -0.90 -14.49 1.41
N GLY A 37 -1.71 -13.58 1.95
CA GLY A 37 -2.26 -13.70 3.31
C GLY A 37 -3.54 -14.52 3.37
N ALA A 38 -4.52 -14.22 2.52
CA ALA A 38 -5.87 -14.80 2.58
C ALA A 38 -6.17 -15.77 1.43
N GLY A 39 -5.19 -16.11 0.60
CA GLY A 39 -5.39 -16.98 -0.56
C GLY A 39 -6.21 -16.28 -1.65
N VAL A 40 -7.22 -16.96 -2.20
CA VAL A 40 -8.05 -16.39 -3.27
C VAL A 40 -9.02 -15.38 -2.71
N GLN A 41 -8.98 -14.15 -3.21
CA GLN A 41 -9.89 -13.08 -2.84
C GLN A 41 -10.63 -12.51 -4.05
N ARG A 42 -11.86 -12.03 -3.81
CA ARG A 42 -12.66 -11.37 -4.84
C ARG A 42 -12.28 -9.89 -4.93
N VAL A 43 -12.11 -9.40 -6.15
CA VAL A 43 -11.94 -7.97 -6.45
C VAL A 43 -13.26 -7.24 -6.16
N LEU A 44 -13.23 -6.25 -5.28
CA LEU A 44 -14.39 -5.42 -4.94
C LEU A 44 -14.50 -4.21 -5.86
N TRP A 45 -13.37 -3.59 -6.18
CA TRP A 45 -13.31 -2.39 -7.00
C TRP A 45 -11.97 -2.30 -7.72
N VAL A 46 -12.03 -1.79 -8.94
CA VAL A 46 -10.86 -1.40 -9.72
C VAL A 46 -11.02 0.05 -10.13
N GLY A 47 -10.01 0.85 -9.85
CA GLY A 47 -9.92 2.23 -10.30
C GLY A 47 -8.73 2.43 -11.21
N ALA A 48 -8.82 3.39 -12.13
CA ALA A 48 -7.70 3.73 -12.98
C ALA A 48 -7.53 5.24 -13.10
N SER A 49 -6.27 5.69 -13.15
CA SER A 49 -5.92 7.08 -13.37
C SER A 49 -4.82 7.18 -14.42
N PHE A 50 -5.03 8.05 -15.41
CA PHE A 50 -4.06 8.32 -16.44
C PHE A 50 -3.33 9.64 -16.15
N SER A 51 -2.01 9.63 -16.25
CA SER A 51 -1.15 10.80 -16.14
C SER A 51 -0.23 10.89 -17.32
N THR A 52 -0.15 12.08 -17.90
CA THR A 52 0.77 12.38 -19.00
C THR A 52 1.37 13.77 -18.82
N THR A 53 2.51 14.02 -19.43
CA THR A 53 3.16 15.32 -19.45
C THR A 53 3.72 15.61 -20.84
N ALA A 54 3.57 16.85 -21.28
CA ALA A 54 4.29 17.37 -22.44
C ALA A 54 5.76 17.70 -22.12
N ARG A 55 6.15 17.65 -20.86
CA ARG A 55 7.54 17.82 -20.40
C ARG A 55 8.31 16.51 -20.63
N LYS A 56 9.63 16.61 -20.61
CA LYS A 56 10.51 15.44 -20.76
C LYS A 56 10.35 14.39 -19.63
N GLN A 57 9.72 14.78 -18.52
CA GLN A 57 9.63 13.96 -17.33
C GLN A 57 8.33 14.22 -16.55
N LEU A 58 7.74 13.18 -15.96
CA LEU A 58 6.66 13.32 -15.01
C LEU A 58 7.15 14.03 -13.72
N PRO A 59 6.28 14.74 -12.99
CA PRO A 59 6.62 15.27 -11.67
C PRO A 59 7.08 14.13 -10.74
N GLU A 60 8.05 14.40 -9.86
CA GLU A 60 8.60 13.37 -8.93
C GLU A 60 7.52 12.62 -8.14
N ALA A 61 6.47 13.32 -7.71
CA ALA A 61 5.36 12.73 -6.97
C ALA A 61 4.54 11.69 -7.79
N LEU A 62 4.69 11.68 -9.10
CA LEU A 62 4.02 10.77 -10.05
C LEU A 62 5.02 9.91 -10.82
N MET A 63 6.31 10.07 -10.57
CA MET A 63 7.36 9.34 -11.26
C MET A 63 7.25 7.86 -10.95
N PRO A 64 6.99 7.00 -11.95
CA PRO A 64 6.91 5.57 -11.71
C PRO A 64 8.25 5.01 -11.21
N VAL A 65 8.16 3.94 -10.47
CA VAL A 65 9.31 3.20 -9.95
C VAL A 65 9.32 1.81 -10.59
N ARG A 66 10.43 1.48 -11.22
CA ARG A 66 10.72 0.17 -11.79
C ARG A 66 11.45 -0.67 -10.73
N LEU A 67 10.93 -1.85 -10.45
CA LEU A 67 11.60 -2.81 -9.57
C LEU A 67 12.68 -3.55 -10.35
N ASN A 68 13.75 -3.96 -9.68
CA ASN A 68 14.83 -4.73 -10.29
C ASN A 68 14.42 -6.21 -10.34
N SER A 69 14.07 -6.73 -11.53
CA SER A 69 13.65 -8.12 -11.73
C SER A 69 14.68 -9.14 -11.20
N ASP A 70 15.97 -8.92 -11.47
CA ASP A 70 17.03 -9.83 -11.02
C ASP A 70 17.10 -9.92 -9.49
N ALA A 71 16.94 -8.78 -8.81
CA ALA A 71 16.97 -8.73 -7.35
C ALA A 71 15.81 -9.53 -6.73
N PHE A 72 14.64 -9.48 -7.34
CA PHE A 72 13.44 -10.18 -6.86
C PHE A 72 13.30 -11.60 -7.45
N GLY A 73 14.08 -11.96 -8.45
CA GLY A 73 13.95 -13.25 -9.16
C GLY A 73 12.71 -13.31 -10.04
N SER A 74 12.29 -12.19 -10.58
CA SER A 74 11.13 -12.06 -11.48
C SER A 74 11.59 -12.02 -12.94
N ASP A 75 10.79 -12.57 -13.87
CA ASP A 75 11.07 -12.54 -15.31
C ASP A 75 10.90 -11.13 -15.91
N GLU A 76 10.01 -10.33 -15.35
CA GLU A 76 9.74 -8.95 -15.78
C GLU A 76 9.78 -7.99 -14.61
N ALA A 77 10.39 -6.81 -14.85
CA ALA A 77 10.44 -5.73 -13.88
C ALA A 77 9.08 -4.98 -13.82
N PRO A 78 8.24 -5.19 -12.81
CA PRO A 78 7.01 -4.42 -12.69
C PRO A 78 7.34 -2.96 -12.42
N VAL A 79 6.46 -2.09 -12.91
CA VAL A 79 6.50 -0.66 -12.66
C VAL A 79 5.30 -0.29 -11.79
N VAL A 80 5.53 0.49 -10.74
CA VAL A 80 4.51 0.84 -9.75
C VAL A 80 4.53 2.32 -9.43
N SER A 81 3.51 2.82 -8.75
CA SER A 81 3.52 4.19 -8.26
C SER A 81 4.57 4.39 -7.14
N PRO A 82 5.09 5.60 -6.93
CA PRO A 82 6.11 5.86 -5.92
C PRO A 82 5.65 5.56 -4.48
N GLN A 83 4.36 5.55 -4.24
CA GLN A 83 3.79 5.26 -2.91
C GLN A 83 3.40 3.80 -2.71
N HIS A 84 3.45 2.98 -3.76
CA HIS A 84 3.13 1.56 -3.69
C HIS A 84 4.08 0.83 -2.75
N CYS A 85 3.54 -0.01 -1.86
CA CYS A 85 4.38 -0.76 -0.94
C CYS A 85 4.73 -2.13 -1.51
N ILE A 86 6.01 -2.42 -1.46
CA ILE A 86 6.60 -3.69 -1.86
C ILE A 86 6.87 -4.49 -0.60
N LEU A 87 6.56 -5.77 -0.63
CA LEU A 87 6.89 -6.69 0.45
C LEU A 87 8.38 -7.03 0.38
N MET A 88 9.06 -6.70 1.45
CA MET A 88 10.47 -6.99 1.68
C MET A 88 10.61 -7.86 2.93
N LYS A 89 11.81 -8.31 3.21
CA LYS A 89 12.13 -9.13 4.38
C LYS A 89 13.33 -8.52 5.13
N HIS A 90 13.25 -8.51 6.45
CA HIS A 90 14.41 -8.20 7.29
C HIS A 90 15.36 -9.39 7.25
N ARG A 91 16.59 -9.19 6.82
CA ARG A 91 17.58 -10.26 6.58
C ARG A 91 17.77 -11.18 7.79
N SER A 92 18.10 -10.60 8.94
CA SER A 92 18.47 -11.37 10.13
C SER A 92 17.30 -12.05 10.82
N SER A 93 16.08 -11.48 10.77
CA SER A 93 14.91 -12.02 11.49
C SER A 93 13.88 -12.71 10.59
N GLY A 94 13.98 -12.59 9.28
CA GLY A 94 12.97 -13.07 8.33
C GLY A 94 11.64 -12.29 8.37
N ARG A 95 11.52 -11.25 9.18
CA ARG A 95 10.27 -10.50 9.38
C ARG A 95 9.83 -9.79 8.10
N PRO A 96 8.55 -9.92 7.69
CA PRO A 96 8.01 -9.19 6.55
C PRO A 96 7.92 -7.69 6.83
N LEU A 97 8.17 -6.87 5.80
CA LEU A 97 8.24 -5.42 5.87
C LEU A 97 7.56 -4.79 4.65
N HIS A 98 6.72 -3.78 4.84
CA HIS A 98 6.21 -2.96 3.74
C HIS A 98 7.04 -1.68 3.57
N LEU A 99 7.62 -1.51 2.39
CA LEU A 99 8.39 -0.33 2.03
C LEU A 99 7.83 0.32 0.77
N ARG A 100 7.71 1.66 0.81
CA ARG A 100 7.30 2.39 -0.41
C ARG A 100 8.35 2.27 -1.51
N ALA A 101 7.92 2.03 -2.72
CA ALA A 101 8.78 1.87 -3.90
C ALA A 101 9.75 3.04 -4.08
N LYS A 102 9.32 4.29 -3.83
CA LYS A 102 10.22 5.46 -3.87
C LYS A 102 11.39 5.39 -2.88
N HIS A 103 11.18 4.77 -1.72
CA HIS A 103 12.26 4.63 -0.75
C HIS A 103 13.25 3.55 -1.19
N LEU A 104 12.76 2.48 -1.82
CA LEU A 104 13.64 1.49 -2.46
C LEU A 104 14.48 2.15 -3.55
N ALA A 105 13.86 2.92 -4.45
CA ALA A 105 14.56 3.61 -5.54
C ALA A 105 15.56 4.68 -5.07
N GLN A 106 15.35 5.25 -3.88
CA GLN A 106 16.23 6.29 -3.33
C GLN A 106 17.40 5.74 -2.49
N MET A 107 17.30 4.50 -1.99
CA MET A 107 18.19 4.01 -0.94
C MET A 107 18.77 2.63 -1.22
N THR A 108 18.37 1.97 -2.29
CA THR A 108 18.82 0.61 -2.63
C THR A 108 18.95 0.43 -4.13
N ASP A 109 19.56 -0.67 -4.56
CA ASP A 109 19.61 -1.10 -5.96
C ASP A 109 18.42 -2.01 -6.35
N PHE A 110 17.44 -2.18 -5.43
CA PHE A 110 16.26 -3.02 -5.67
C PHE A 110 15.22 -2.34 -6.56
N ALA A 111 15.33 -1.04 -6.77
CA ALA A 111 14.43 -0.26 -7.61
C ALA A 111 15.10 1.00 -8.16
N SER A 112 14.52 1.56 -9.22
CA SER A 112 14.94 2.83 -9.81
C SER A 112 13.74 3.64 -10.29
N PHE A 113 13.88 4.96 -10.40
CA PHE A 113 12.84 5.79 -11.02
C PHE A 113 12.84 5.58 -12.54
N ALA A 114 11.66 5.33 -13.11
CA ALA A 114 11.46 5.18 -14.56
C ALA A 114 11.36 6.56 -15.23
N CYS A 115 12.48 7.29 -15.22
CA CYS A 115 12.56 8.68 -15.66
C CYS A 115 12.25 8.89 -17.16
N GLU A 116 12.34 7.83 -17.96
CA GLU A 116 12.01 7.82 -19.38
C GLU A 116 10.51 7.87 -19.66
N MET A 117 9.68 7.52 -18.68
CA MET A 117 8.24 7.48 -18.86
C MET A 117 7.64 8.90 -18.80
N THR A 118 6.95 9.28 -19.87
CA THR A 118 6.23 10.56 -19.97
C THR A 118 4.73 10.42 -19.79
N GLN A 119 4.24 9.19 -19.78
CA GLN A 119 2.84 8.86 -19.56
C GLN A 119 2.74 7.56 -18.75
N VAL A 120 1.69 7.44 -17.95
CA VAL A 120 1.43 6.25 -17.14
C VAL A 120 -0.07 6.12 -16.86
N THR A 121 -0.58 4.90 -16.94
CA THR A 121 -1.89 4.53 -16.40
C THR A 121 -1.67 3.77 -15.11
N TYR A 122 -2.17 4.32 -14.02
CA TYR A 122 -2.14 3.70 -12.71
C TYR A 122 -3.45 2.97 -12.43
N VAL A 123 -3.37 1.74 -11.93
CA VAL A 123 -4.50 0.87 -11.62
C VAL A 123 -4.52 0.58 -10.12
N HIS A 124 -5.69 0.71 -9.51
CA HIS A 124 -5.94 0.45 -8.09
C HIS A 124 -6.81 -0.79 -7.96
N ILE A 125 -6.42 -1.75 -7.14
CA ILE A 125 -7.17 -2.99 -6.93
C ILE A 125 -7.57 -3.08 -5.46
N LEU A 126 -8.87 -2.98 -5.16
CA LEU A 126 -9.41 -3.13 -3.82
C LEU A 126 -9.98 -4.55 -3.65
N LEU A 127 -9.56 -5.21 -2.60
CA LEU A 127 -10.07 -6.50 -2.17
C LEU A 127 -10.94 -6.37 -0.92
N LYS A 128 -11.52 -7.48 -0.46
CA LYS A 128 -12.29 -7.51 0.79
C LYS A 128 -11.42 -7.16 2.01
N THR A 129 -10.20 -7.68 2.03
CA THR A 129 -9.19 -7.39 3.06
C THR A 129 -7.92 -6.87 2.39
N HIS A 130 -7.18 -6.00 3.09
CA HIS A 130 -5.89 -5.54 2.60
C HIS A 130 -4.86 -6.68 2.64
N ASP A 131 -4.18 -6.92 1.51
CA ASP A 131 -3.26 -8.05 1.37
C ASP A 131 -2.14 -7.73 0.38
N ASN A 132 -1.28 -8.70 0.09
CA ASN A 132 -0.28 -8.64 -0.96
C ASN A 132 -0.71 -9.50 -2.15
N LEU A 133 -0.66 -8.91 -3.34
CA LEU A 133 -0.80 -9.59 -4.63
C LEU A 133 0.58 -9.93 -5.19
N MET A 134 0.69 -11.03 -5.90
CA MET A 134 1.84 -11.29 -6.76
C MET A 134 1.70 -10.47 -8.04
N SER A 135 2.59 -9.51 -8.24
CA SER A 135 2.63 -8.64 -9.41
C SER A 135 3.90 -8.90 -10.22
N ASN A 136 3.77 -9.49 -11.39
CA ASN A 136 4.92 -10.02 -12.16
C ASN A 136 5.86 -10.87 -11.27
N GLY A 137 5.31 -11.73 -10.40
CA GLY A 137 6.08 -12.53 -9.45
C GLY A 137 6.67 -11.78 -8.24
N ILE A 138 6.35 -10.50 -8.04
CA ILE A 138 6.81 -9.70 -6.89
C ILE A 138 5.63 -9.34 -5.98
N PRO A 139 5.70 -9.70 -4.69
CA PRO A 139 4.61 -9.41 -3.78
C PRO A 139 4.55 -7.92 -3.42
N SER A 140 3.37 -7.35 -3.58
CA SER A 140 3.11 -5.94 -3.35
C SER A 140 1.66 -5.67 -2.89
N GLU A 141 1.46 -4.56 -2.19
CA GLU A 141 0.18 -4.28 -1.51
C GLU A 141 -0.99 -4.08 -2.47
N THR A 142 -2.20 -4.47 -2.02
CA THR A 142 -3.47 -4.05 -2.62
C THR A 142 -3.81 -2.61 -2.24
N PHE A 143 -4.80 -2.01 -2.89
CA PHE A 143 -5.26 -0.68 -2.54
C PHE A 143 -5.80 -0.63 -1.11
N TYR A 144 -5.27 0.27 -0.29
CA TYR A 144 -5.79 0.60 1.03
C TYR A 144 -6.54 1.94 0.98
N PRO A 145 -7.86 1.97 1.32
CA PRO A 145 -8.69 3.17 1.18
C PRO A 145 -8.47 4.19 2.31
N GLY A 146 -7.21 4.47 2.66
CA GLY A 146 -6.86 5.47 3.68
C GLY A 146 -7.27 6.88 3.27
N PRO A 147 -7.38 7.82 4.23
CA PRO A 147 -7.88 9.19 3.98
C PRO A 147 -7.13 9.91 2.86
N MET A 148 -5.81 9.78 2.82
CA MET A 148 -4.99 10.39 1.77
C MET A 148 -5.26 9.77 0.40
N ALA A 149 -5.40 8.44 0.32
CA ALA A 149 -5.71 7.77 -0.93
C ALA A 149 -7.08 8.17 -1.45
N VAL A 150 -8.10 8.14 -0.59
CA VAL A 150 -9.47 8.50 -0.95
C VAL A 150 -9.59 9.97 -1.39
N SER A 151 -8.90 10.90 -0.72
CA SER A 151 -8.95 12.34 -1.06
C SER A 151 -8.36 12.69 -2.42
N THR A 152 -7.59 11.81 -3.03
CA THR A 152 -6.96 12.02 -4.34
C THR A 152 -7.67 11.31 -5.48
N LEU A 153 -8.69 10.49 -5.20
CA LEU A 153 -9.51 9.84 -6.22
C LEU A 153 -10.34 10.87 -7.01
N ARG A 154 -10.61 10.55 -8.28
CA ARG A 154 -11.58 11.32 -9.07
C ARG A 154 -12.99 11.13 -8.47
N PRO A 155 -13.89 12.12 -8.61
CA PRO A 155 -15.26 12.01 -8.07
C PRO A 155 -16.00 10.74 -8.50
N ALA A 156 -15.83 10.30 -9.75
CA ALA A 156 -16.45 9.07 -10.25
C ALA A 156 -15.89 7.82 -9.56
N ASP A 157 -14.58 7.72 -9.38
CA ASP A 157 -13.91 6.61 -8.70
C ASP A 157 -14.30 6.57 -7.23
N TRP A 158 -14.37 7.74 -6.60
CA TRP A 158 -14.82 7.92 -5.24
C TRP A 158 -16.25 7.39 -5.03
N LEU A 159 -17.19 7.75 -5.92
CA LEU A 159 -18.57 7.25 -5.87
C LEU A 159 -18.64 5.72 -6.02
N CYS A 160 -17.83 5.14 -6.92
CA CYS A 160 -17.77 3.69 -7.08
C CYS A 160 -17.18 3.01 -5.83
N LEU A 161 -16.12 3.57 -5.24
CA LEU A 161 -15.54 3.07 -4.00
C LEU A 161 -16.56 3.05 -2.86
N TYR A 162 -17.33 4.14 -2.68
CA TYR A 162 -18.35 4.23 -1.63
C TYR A 162 -19.55 3.28 -1.87
N LYS A 163 -19.84 2.92 -3.09
CA LYS A 163 -20.84 1.86 -3.37
C LYS A 163 -20.33 0.48 -2.90
N CYS A 164 -19.04 0.23 -3.00
CA CYS A 164 -18.42 -1.03 -2.54
C CYS A 164 -18.19 -1.05 -1.03
N LEU A 165 -17.85 0.10 -0.45
CA LEU A 165 -17.57 0.27 0.98
C LEU A 165 -18.37 1.45 1.56
N PRO A 166 -19.70 1.34 1.70
CA PRO A 166 -20.55 2.45 2.17
C PRO A 166 -20.19 2.91 3.59
N GLN A 167 -19.56 2.05 4.38
CA GLN A 167 -19.12 2.36 5.74
C GLN A 167 -18.07 3.49 5.77
N LEU A 168 -17.31 3.69 4.69
CA LEU A 168 -16.34 4.78 4.59
C LEU A 168 -16.97 6.19 4.66
N ILE A 169 -18.29 6.31 4.44
CA ILE A 169 -19.01 7.58 4.58
C ILE A 169 -19.20 7.96 6.05
N LEU A 170 -19.42 6.97 6.91
CA LEU A 170 -19.82 7.16 8.30
C LEU A 170 -18.68 6.94 9.30
N TYR A 171 -17.69 6.17 8.94
CA TYR A 171 -16.65 5.70 9.84
C TYR A 171 -15.25 6.04 9.30
N ARG A 172 -14.29 6.10 10.22
CA ARG A 172 -12.88 6.13 9.82
C ARG A 172 -12.51 4.83 9.10
N VAL A 173 -11.49 4.89 8.26
CA VAL A 173 -11.09 3.73 7.45
C VAL A 173 -10.80 2.49 8.31
N GLU A 174 -10.20 2.66 9.47
CA GLU A 174 -9.86 1.57 10.40
C GLU A 174 -11.09 0.87 11.00
N GLN A 175 -12.26 1.51 10.93
CA GLN A 175 -13.55 0.96 11.37
C GLN A 175 -14.39 0.44 10.19
N ALA A 176 -14.16 0.99 9.01
CA ALA A 176 -14.91 0.70 7.79
C ALA A 176 -14.26 -0.39 6.93
N TYR A 177 -12.96 -0.57 7.09
CA TYR A 177 -12.15 -1.53 6.36
C TYR A 177 -11.09 -2.10 7.31
N GLU A 178 -10.65 -3.33 7.08
CA GLU A 178 -9.66 -3.97 7.92
C GLU A 178 -8.32 -3.19 7.93
N PRO A 179 -7.55 -3.27 9.00
CA PRO A 179 -6.25 -2.62 9.07
C PRO A 179 -5.30 -3.15 7.98
N ARG A 180 -4.26 -2.38 7.69
CA ARG A 180 -3.20 -2.84 6.77
C ARG A 180 -2.59 -4.14 7.27
N ILE A 181 -2.32 -5.06 6.35
CA ILE A 181 -1.68 -6.35 6.68
C ILE A 181 -0.30 -6.17 7.33
N LEU A 182 0.40 -5.10 6.98
CA LEU A 182 1.68 -4.70 7.58
C LEU A 182 1.77 -3.19 7.74
N PRO A 183 2.45 -2.69 8.78
CA PRO A 183 2.77 -1.28 8.89
C PRO A 183 3.76 -0.87 7.79
N VAL A 184 3.59 0.34 7.26
CA VAL A 184 4.50 0.89 6.25
C VAL A 184 5.66 1.60 6.95
N LEU A 185 6.88 1.15 6.70
CA LEU A 185 8.06 1.74 7.31
C LEU A 185 8.25 3.21 6.93
N ALA A 186 8.65 4.01 7.92
CA ALA A 186 9.02 5.40 7.68
C ALA A 186 10.38 5.47 6.97
N ARG A 187 10.62 6.58 6.25
CA ARG A 187 11.87 6.79 5.48
C ARG A 187 13.14 6.56 6.31
N ARG A 188 13.15 7.01 7.57
CA ARG A 188 14.30 6.86 8.48
C ARG A 188 14.61 5.39 8.79
N GLU A 189 13.56 4.56 8.95
CA GLU A 189 13.68 3.14 9.25
C GLU A 189 14.22 2.39 8.03
N VAL A 190 13.69 2.71 6.83
CA VAL A 190 14.18 2.15 5.57
C VAL A 190 15.66 2.47 5.39
N ARG A 191 16.09 3.72 5.65
CA ARG A 191 17.48 4.13 5.57
C ARG A 191 18.36 3.32 6.53
N SER A 192 17.97 3.22 7.80
CA SER A 192 18.72 2.46 8.79
C SER A 192 18.91 1.00 8.40
N LEU A 193 17.85 0.36 7.89
CA LEU A 193 17.91 -1.04 7.44
C LEU A 193 18.74 -1.21 6.17
N SER A 194 18.66 -0.24 5.25
CA SER A 194 19.47 -0.24 4.02
C SER A 194 20.94 -0.08 4.32
N ASP A 195 21.31 0.91 5.12
CA ASP A 195 22.71 1.20 5.52
C ASP A 195 23.30 0.00 6.30
N GLY A 196 22.49 -0.70 7.08
CA GLY A 196 22.87 -1.92 7.80
C GLY A 196 22.88 -3.19 6.95
N GLY A 197 22.48 -3.15 5.69
CA GLY A 197 22.38 -4.34 4.82
C GLY A 197 21.30 -5.34 5.25
N GLU A 198 20.31 -4.89 6.03
CA GLU A 198 19.25 -5.73 6.62
C GLU A 198 18.00 -5.85 5.75
N LEU A 199 17.96 -5.23 4.57
CA LEU A 199 16.87 -5.37 3.61
C LEU A 199 17.20 -6.44 2.58
N VAL A 200 16.25 -7.36 2.37
CA VAL A 200 16.29 -8.32 1.26
C VAL A 200 14.91 -8.40 0.59
N PRO A 201 14.87 -8.62 -0.73
CA PRO A 201 13.62 -8.89 -1.43
C PRO A 201 12.92 -10.12 -0.85
N TRP A 202 11.59 -10.06 -0.81
CA TRP A 202 10.79 -11.24 -0.55
C TRP A 202 10.76 -12.10 -1.82
N ARG A 203 11.10 -13.38 -1.71
CA ARG A 203 11.03 -14.34 -2.81
C ARG A 203 10.20 -15.55 -2.39
N ASP A 204 9.31 -15.98 -3.23
CA ASP A 204 8.43 -17.13 -2.94
C ASP A 204 9.22 -18.44 -2.77
N ALA A 205 10.30 -18.61 -3.54
CA ALA A 205 11.14 -19.81 -3.53
C ALA A 205 11.94 -20.04 -2.22
N ASP A 206 12.14 -18.97 -1.41
CA ASP A 206 12.88 -19.04 -0.14
C ASP A 206 11.98 -19.43 1.04
N GLU A 207 10.68 -19.60 0.81
CA GLU A 207 9.67 -19.70 1.86
C GLU A 207 9.21 -21.16 2.01
N THR A 208 9.47 -21.71 3.18
CA THR A 208 8.77 -22.94 3.58
C THR A 208 7.27 -22.65 3.76
N PRO A 209 6.37 -23.56 3.37
CA PRO A 209 4.91 -23.38 3.45
C PRO A 209 4.36 -22.91 4.79
N ASP A 210 5.17 -22.99 5.85
CA ASP A 210 4.82 -22.61 7.23
C ASP A 210 4.68 -21.09 7.49
N LEU A 211 5.18 -20.23 6.59
CA LEU A 211 5.03 -18.77 6.73
C LEU A 211 3.68 -18.26 6.20
N LEU A 212 3.00 -19.05 5.39
CA LEU A 212 1.62 -18.82 4.96
C LEU A 212 0.59 -19.28 6.01
N ASN A 213 1.04 -19.87 7.12
CA ASN A 213 0.14 -20.26 8.20
C ASN A 213 -0.31 -19.00 8.94
N ASN A 214 -1.58 -18.62 8.76
CA ASN A 214 -2.28 -17.45 9.31
C ASN A 214 -1.92 -17.10 10.75
N ASP A 215 -1.57 -18.10 11.57
CA ASP A 215 -1.21 -17.93 12.98
C ASP A 215 0.16 -17.26 13.21
N ARG A 216 1.12 -17.43 12.31
CA ARG A 216 2.45 -16.79 12.44
C ARG A 216 2.45 -15.35 11.93
N LEU A 217 1.77 -15.13 10.79
CA LEU A 217 1.59 -13.78 10.27
C LEU A 217 0.75 -12.92 11.23
N ALA A 218 -0.34 -13.49 11.77
CA ALA A 218 -1.18 -12.84 12.78
C ALA A 218 -0.40 -12.52 14.07
N ARG A 219 0.48 -13.42 14.55
CA ARG A 219 1.32 -13.17 15.75
C ARG A 219 2.41 -12.13 15.48
N ALA A 220 3.02 -12.12 14.31
CA ALA A 220 3.99 -11.08 13.92
C ALA A 220 3.31 -9.70 13.83
N LEU A 221 2.09 -9.64 13.30
CA LEU A 221 1.27 -8.44 13.21
C LEU A 221 0.85 -7.92 14.60
N TRP A 222 0.50 -8.82 15.52
CA TRP A 222 0.07 -8.46 16.87
C TRP A 222 1.21 -7.87 17.72
N GLN A 223 2.44 -8.38 17.57
CA GLN A 223 3.62 -7.84 18.27
C GLN A 223 4.03 -6.45 17.78
N VAL A 224 3.74 -6.10 16.53
CA VAL A 224 4.02 -4.76 15.98
C VAL A 224 2.95 -3.76 16.42
N GLY A 225 1.67 -4.17 16.47
CA GLY A 225 0.56 -3.32 16.94
C GLY A 225 0.72 -2.87 18.39
N SER A 226 1.18 -3.76 19.27
CA SER A 226 1.41 -3.45 20.69
C SER A 226 2.57 -2.48 20.95
N SER A 227 3.46 -2.28 19.98
CA SER A 227 4.58 -1.33 20.09
C SER A 227 4.22 0.09 19.61
N GLN A 228 3.13 0.27 18.87
CA GLN A 228 2.70 1.58 18.35
C GLN A 228 1.72 2.34 19.25
N GLU A 229 1.12 1.70 20.24
CA GLU A 229 0.20 2.39 21.18
C GLU A 229 0.87 3.43 22.10
N ARG A 230 2.20 3.58 22.05
CA ARG A 230 2.93 4.53 22.93
C ARG A 230 3.31 5.86 22.30
N ILE A 231 2.88 6.19 21.08
CA ILE A 231 3.37 7.40 20.38
C ILE A 231 2.35 8.55 20.31
N TYR A 232 1.13 8.37 20.74
CA TYR A 232 0.18 9.48 20.84
C TYR A 232 -0.17 9.75 22.31
N PRO A 233 0.24 10.92 22.87
CA PRO A 233 -0.28 11.36 24.15
C PRO A 233 -1.79 11.59 24.01
N PRO A 234 -2.61 11.27 25.05
CA PRO A 234 -4.03 11.54 25.01
C PRO A 234 -4.24 13.06 24.85
N ALA A 235 -5.21 13.41 24.01
CA ALA A 235 -5.65 14.79 23.89
C ALA A 235 -6.00 15.32 25.30
N SER A 236 -5.35 16.42 25.70
CA SER A 236 -5.63 17.09 26.96
C SER A 236 -7.07 17.55 26.96
N ASP A 237 -7.88 17.00 27.84
CA ASP A 237 -9.22 17.48 28.19
C ASP A 237 -9.09 18.86 28.80
N ASN A 238 -9.34 19.90 28.02
CA ASN A 238 -9.52 21.25 28.49
C ASN A 238 -11.01 21.47 28.82
N SER A 239 -11.50 20.85 29.88
CA SER A 239 -12.77 21.14 30.50
C SER A 239 -12.55 21.48 31.97
N SER A 240 -12.16 22.72 32.24
CA SER A 240 -12.41 23.34 33.56
C SER A 240 -12.26 24.85 33.47
N GLY A 241 -13.34 25.54 33.75
CA GLY A 241 -13.30 26.98 34.01
C GLY A 241 -14.49 27.76 33.53
N MET A 242 -15.70 27.39 33.92
CA MET A 242 -16.78 28.38 33.99
C MET A 242 -16.97 28.82 35.43
N LEU A 243 -16.37 29.95 35.72
CA LEU A 243 -16.65 30.72 36.94
C LEU A 243 -17.97 31.45 36.79
N SER A 244 -18.86 31.17 37.73
CA SER A 244 -20.04 31.93 38.03
C SER A 244 -19.66 33.35 38.49
N SER A 245 -20.18 34.38 37.83
CA SER A 245 -20.30 35.71 38.40
C SER A 245 -21.75 36.15 38.33
N GLY A 246 -22.35 36.24 39.50
CA GLY A 246 -23.69 36.75 39.69
C GLY A 246 -23.78 38.24 39.35
N LEU A 247 -24.89 38.64 38.76
CA LEU A 247 -25.32 40.00 38.62
C LEU A 247 -26.49 40.21 39.58
N SER A 248 -26.23 41.04 40.59
CA SER A 248 -27.24 41.64 41.45
C SER A 248 -27.84 42.84 40.75
N LEU A 249 -29.18 42.92 40.76
CA LEU A 249 -29.95 44.09 40.38
C LEU A 249 -30.03 45.04 41.53
N SER A 250 -29.79 46.29 41.25
CA SER A 250 -30.44 47.47 41.90
C SER A 250 -30.44 48.62 40.92
#